data_f6338c9200a64ff86923683caba84446
#
_entry.id   f6338c9200a64ff86923683caba84446
#
_cell.length_a   1.000
_cell.length_b   1.000
_cell.length_c   1.000
_cell.angle_alpha   90.00
_cell.angle_beta   90.00
_cell.angle_gamma   90.00
#
_symmetry.space_group_name_H-M   'P 1'
#
loop_
_entity.id
_entity.type
_entity.pdbx_description
1 polymer ?
#
loop_
_entity_poly.entity_id
_entity_poly.type
_entity_poly.pdbx_seq_one_letter_code
_entity_poly.pdbx_strand_id
1 'polypeptide(L)'
;MRICLVYDCLFPHTVGGAERWLRGLSERLAADGHDVSYVTLRQWPRGTDPGVPGVKVIAVGPRMSLYTDDGRRRILPPLVFGVGVFAHLLRHGRRYDVVHTGAFPYFSLLAIAALRPLFRYRVVVDWYEIWTRSYWNEYLGRVRGYIGWAIQRFCVRIPQRAFCLSNLHARRLREEGFRGDVEVVGGIYAGPVEPAAVHDAVPTVVFAGRHIPEKRVPALVPAVELARERVPELQLQVFGDGPERGRLLRAVAESGLNGAVEAPGFVESDRVDDALASALCLVLPSRREGYGLVVVEAAAKGTPSVVVAGPDNAATELVEDGVNGFVAASASAEDLADAIVRVHEAGRGLRESTTQWFGRNAERLSLSHTVDAVAAAYAASARS
;
A
#
# COMPACT_ATOMS: atom_id res chain seq x y z
N MET A 1 -3.07 -14.31 23.38
CA MET A 1 -1.64 -14.45 23.01
C MET A 1 -0.92 -13.13 23.23
N ARG A 2 0.40 -13.18 23.41
CA ARG A 2 1.27 -11.99 23.51
C ARG A 2 1.93 -11.75 22.18
N ILE A 3 1.53 -10.69 21.51
CA ILE A 3 1.87 -10.40 20.11
C ILE A 3 2.75 -9.15 20.06
N CYS A 4 3.86 -9.22 19.34
CA CYS A 4 4.72 -8.08 19.05
C CYS A 4 4.63 -7.73 17.57
N LEU A 5 3.99 -6.62 17.24
CA LEU A 5 4.00 -6.05 15.90
C LEU A 5 5.20 -5.12 15.77
N VAL A 6 5.97 -5.28 14.69
CA VAL A 6 7.24 -4.56 14.50
C VAL A 6 7.23 -3.85 13.14
N TYR A 7 7.15 -2.52 13.18
CA TYR A 7 7.23 -1.70 11.96
C TYR A 7 7.75 -0.30 12.31
N ASP A 8 8.59 0.26 11.46
CA ASP A 8 9.30 1.51 11.76
C ASP A 8 8.43 2.77 11.62
N CYS A 9 7.21 2.62 11.14
CA CYS A 9 6.21 3.67 10.97
C CYS A 9 4.95 3.39 11.79
N LEU A 10 4.20 4.44 12.15
CA LEU A 10 2.93 4.35 12.86
C LEU A 10 1.92 5.36 12.28
N PHE A 11 0.76 4.89 11.82
CA PHE A 11 -0.36 5.74 11.43
C PHE A 11 -1.00 6.39 12.69
N PRO A 12 -1.41 7.69 12.67
CA PRO A 12 -1.42 8.63 11.56
C PRO A 12 -0.15 9.48 11.41
N HIS A 13 0.88 9.24 12.22
CA HIS A 13 2.12 10.02 12.19
C HIS A 13 2.90 9.84 10.87
N THR A 14 2.68 8.70 10.21
CA THR A 14 3.12 8.42 8.85
C THR A 14 1.95 7.81 8.09
N VAL A 15 1.69 8.26 6.87
CA VAL A 15 0.51 7.85 6.08
C VAL A 15 0.94 6.95 4.92
N GLY A 16 0.44 5.73 4.91
CA GLY A 16 0.63 4.72 3.87
C GLY A 16 -0.24 3.50 4.11
N GLY A 17 -0.31 2.60 3.14
CA GLY A 17 -1.13 1.38 3.23
C GLY A 17 -0.65 0.42 4.32
N ALA A 18 0.65 0.21 4.44
CA ALA A 18 1.24 -0.68 5.45
C ALA A 18 1.02 -0.16 6.87
N GLU A 19 1.13 1.15 7.08
CA GLU A 19 0.89 1.80 8.37
C GLU A 19 -0.57 1.67 8.81
N ARG A 20 -1.52 1.90 7.88
CA ARG A 20 -2.96 1.71 8.13
C ARG A 20 -3.28 0.25 8.45
N TRP A 21 -2.69 -0.67 7.67
CA TRP A 21 -2.85 -2.11 7.88
C TRP A 21 -2.41 -2.55 9.27
N LEU A 22 -1.14 -2.26 9.64
CA LEU A 22 -0.59 -2.70 10.92
C LEU A 22 -1.27 -2.04 12.12
N ARG A 23 -1.73 -0.78 11.96
CA ARG A 23 -2.55 -0.14 12.99
C ARG A 23 -3.88 -0.86 13.15
N GLY A 24 -4.62 -1.08 12.06
CA GLY A 24 -5.91 -1.78 12.10
C GLY A 24 -5.77 -3.20 12.66
N LEU A 25 -4.73 -3.93 12.25
CA LEU A 25 -4.39 -5.24 12.82
C LEU A 25 -4.15 -5.15 14.33
N SER A 26 -3.37 -4.16 14.79
CA SER A 26 -3.05 -4.01 16.21
C SER A 26 -4.28 -3.72 17.07
N GLU A 27 -5.13 -2.80 16.63
CA GLU A 27 -6.36 -2.41 17.31
C GLU A 27 -7.37 -3.57 17.38
N ARG A 28 -7.56 -4.30 16.28
CA ARG A 28 -8.46 -5.45 16.24
C ARG A 28 -7.96 -6.59 17.13
N LEU A 29 -6.68 -6.96 17.07
CA LEU A 29 -6.12 -7.98 17.95
C LEU A 29 -6.22 -7.60 19.43
N ALA A 30 -6.05 -6.32 19.78
CA ALA A 30 -6.25 -5.84 21.14
C ALA A 30 -7.73 -5.94 21.56
N ALA A 31 -8.67 -5.57 20.69
CA ALA A 31 -10.11 -5.71 20.91
C ALA A 31 -10.54 -7.18 21.10
N ASP A 32 -9.89 -8.11 20.39
CA ASP A 32 -10.09 -9.55 20.54
C ASP A 32 -9.41 -10.15 21.80
N GLY A 33 -8.88 -9.30 22.68
CA GLY A 33 -8.34 -9.70 24.00
C GLY A 33 -6.89 -10.20 23.96
N HIS A 34 -6.12 -9.91 22.91
CA HIS A 34 -4.69 -10.22 22.86
C HIS A 34 -3.86 -9.12 23.55
N ASP A 35 -2.73 -9.50 24.15
CA ASP A 35 -1.73 -8.56 24.68
C ASP A 35 -0.82 -8.12 23.51
N VAL A 36 -1.11 -6.92 22.98
CA VAL A 36 -0.46 -6.41 21.77
C VAL A 36 0.55 -5.31 22.11
N SER A 37 1.79 -5.52 21.70
CA SER A 37 2.85 -4.52 21.70
C SER A 37 3.18 -4.09 20.27
N TYR A 38 3.21 -2.78 19.99
CA TYR A 38 3.63 -2.23 18.71
C TYR A 38 5.00 -1.56 18.85
N VAL A 39 6.02 -2.15 18.26
CA VAL A 39 7.42 -1.68 18.32
C VAL A 39 7.72 -0.85 17.07
N THR A 40 8.11 0.42 17.25
CA THR A 40 8.29 1.36 16.15
C THR A 40 9.40 2.38 16.43
N LEU A 41 9.76 3.19 15.41
CA LEU A 41 10.52 4.42 15.64
C LEU A 41 9.61 5.51 16.20
N ARG A 42 10.15 6.40 17.01
CA ARG A 42 9.37 7.53 17.50
C ARG A 42 9.03 8.49 16.36
N GLN A 43 7.75 8.84 16.21
CA GLN A 43 7.26 9.81 15.23
C GLN A 43 6.47 10.96 15.89
N TRP A 44 6.13 10.83 17.16
CA TRP A 44 5.39 11.79 17.97
C TRP A 44 6.30 12.52 18.96
N PRO A 45 5.86 13.67 19.52
CA PRO A 45 6.59 14.40 20.56
C PRO A 45 6.84 13.55 21.81
N ARG A 46 7.91 13.86 22.54
CA ARG A 46 8.18 13.18 23.82
C ARG A 46 7.09 13.51 24.84
N GLY A 47 6.61 12.51 25.56
CA GLY A 47 5.60 12.69 26.62
C GLY A 47 4.15 12.72 26.12
N THR A 48 3.91 12.56 24.81
CA THR A 48 2.56 12.40 24.27
C THR A 48 2.21 10.94 24.03
N ASP A 49 0.93 10.60 24.17
CA ASP A 49 0.40 9.29 23.80
C ASP A 49 0.39 9.16 22.28
N PRO A 50 0.90 8.08 21.68
CA PRO A 50 0.81 7.81 20.26
C PRO A 50 -0.63 7.54 19.76
N GLY A 51 -1.60 7.37 20.64
CA GLY A 51 -3.02 7.32 20.30
C GLY A 51 -3.47 6.01 19.63
N VAL A 52 -2.98 4.85 20.09
CA VAL A 52 -3.41 3.53 19.60
C VAL A 52 -4.16 2.79 20.73
N PRO A 53 -5.51 2.76 20.69
CA PRO A 53 -6.31 2.19 21.78
C PRO A 53 -5.99 0.72 22.06
N GLY A 54 -5.83 0.36 23.32
CA GLY A 54 -5.60 -1.02 23.75
C GLY A 54 -4.22 -1.62 23.40
N VAL A 55 -3.35 -0.87 22.74
CA VAL A 55 -2.05 -1.33 22.24
C VAL A 55 -0.90 -0.65 22.99
N LYS A 56 0.06 -1.45 23.43
CA LYS A 56 1.28 -0.92 24.05
C LYS A 56 2.27 -0.49 22.98
N VAL A 57 2.34 0.80 22.66
CA VAL A 57 3.30 1.34 21.69
C VAL A 57 4.66 1.58 22.33
N ILE A 58 5.71 1.02 21.71
CA ILE A 58 7.09 1.03 22.22
C ILE A 58 8.01 1.66 21.18
N ALA A 59 8.54 2.85 21.48
CA ALA A 59 9.54 3.51 20.65
C ALA A 59 10.94 2.95 20.94
N VAL A 60 11.55 2.28 19.96
CA VAL A 60 12.89 1.67 20.07
C VAL A 60 14.00 2.50 19.43
N GLY A 61 13.68 3.71 18.97
CA GLY A 61 14.65 4.66 18.43
C GLY A 61 14.14 6.09 18.50
N PRO A 62 15.02 7.08 18.25
CA PRO A 62 14.65 8.49 18.25
C PRO A 62 13.75 8.84 17.06
N ARG A 63 13.18 10.05 17.09
CA ARG A 63 12.52 10.62 15.92
C ARG A 63 13.56 10.92 14.83
N MET A 64 13.33 10.39 13.64
CA MET A 64 14.22 10.53 12.49
C MET A 64 13.39 10.82 11.23
N SER A 65 13.95 11.63 10.32
CA SER A 65 13.39 11.76 8.96
C SER A 65 13.62 10.46 8.20
N LEU A 66 12.54 9.81 7.77
CA LEU A 66 12.58 8.53 7.07
C LEU A 66 12.90 8.66 5.58
N TYR A 67 12.65 9.84 5.01
CA TYR A 67 12.82 10.12 3.58
C TYR A 67 13.77 11.29 3.36
N THR A 68 14.39 11.30 2.20
CA THR A 68 15.13 12.45 1.66
C THR A 68 14.14 13.43 0.99
N ASP A 69 14.59 14.63 0.63
CA ASP A 69 13.76 15.64 -0.01
C ASP A 69 13.26 15.19 -1.40
N ASP A 70 14.00 14.32 -2.07
CA ASP A 70 13.63 13.64 -3.33
C ASP A 70 12.77 12.38 -3.11
N GLY A 71 12.21 12.18 -1.90
CA GLY A 71 11.27 11.11 -1.58
C GLY A 71 11.88 9.72 -1.47
N ARG A 72 13.20 9.57 -1.54
CA ARG A 72 13.89 8.28 -1.36
C ARG A 72 14.04 7.94 0.11
N ARG A 73 13.92 6.67 0.43
CA ARG A 73 14.09 6.21 1.80
C ARG A 73 15.55 6.31 2.25
N ARG A 74 15.78 6.92 3.43
CA ARG A 74 17.11 6.99 4.05
C ARG A 74 17.52 5.61 4.58
N ILE A 75 18.83 5.32 4.57
CA ILE A 75 19.38 4.02 5.04
C ILE A 75 19.56 3.98 6.57
N LEU A 76 19.91 5.10 7.18
CA LEU A 76 20.22 5.15 8.62
C LEU A 76 19.00 4.83 9.53
N PRO A 77 17.79 5.37 9.31
CA PRO A 77 16.63 5.04 10.15
C PRO A 77 16.32 3.55 10.22
N PRO A 78 16.28 2.78 9.12
CA PRO A 78 16.15 1.33 9.15
C PRO A 78 17.20 0.59 9.97
N LEU A 79 18.46 1.03 9.92
CA LEU A 79 19.55 0.44 10.71
C LEU A 79 19.34 0.70 12.21
N VAL A 80 19.06 1.95 12.59
CA VAL A 80 18.75 2.32 13.98
C VAL A 80 17.53 1.55 14.49
N PHE A 81 16.52 1.39 13.66
CA PHE A 81 15.35 0.60 13.99
C PHE A 81 15.70 -0.87 14.23
N GLY A 82 16.47 -1.50 13.31
CA GLY A 82 16.91 -2.88 13.46
C GLY A 82 17.70 -3.12 14.76
N VAL A 83 18.62 -2.22 15.11
CA VAL A 83 19.36 -2.27 16.39
C VAL A 83 18.42 -2.10 17.59
N GLY A 84 17.46 -1.17 17.50
CA GLY A 84 16.45 -0.96 18.54
C GLY A 84 15.55 -2.17 18.76
N VAL A 85 15.10 -2.82 17.67
CA VAL A 85 14.32 -4.06 17.70
C VAL A 85 15.15 -5.19 18.33
N PHE A 86 16.42 -5.33 17.93
CA PHE A 86 17.32 -6.32 18.52
C PHE A 86 17.46 -6.13 20.03
N ALA A 87 17.77 -4.91 20.47
CA ALA A 87 17.92 -4.61 21.90
C ALA A 87 16.61 -4.83 22.69
N HIS A 88 15.46 -4.48 22.10
CA HIS A 88 14.15 -4.72 22.70
C HIS A 88 13.86 -6.22 22.84
N LEU A 89 14.03 -6.99 21.79
CA LEU A 89 13.78 -8.44 21.81
C LEU A 89 14.80 -9.19 22.69
N LEU A 90 16.05 -8.75 22.76
CA LEU A 90 17.04 -9.35 23.67
C LEU A 90 16.59 -9.25 25.13
N ARG A 91 15.93 -8.15 25.52
CA ARG A 91 15.42 -7.93 26.90
C ARG A 91 14.05 -8.54 27.13
N HIS A 92 13.19 -8.60 26.11
CA HIS A 92 11.76 -8.88 26.27
C HIS A 92 11.25 -10.04 25.39
N GLY A 93 12.09 -10.65 24.53
CA GLY A 93 11.67 -11.66 23.55
C GLY A 93 10.92 -12.86 24.15
N ARG A 94 11.26 -13.26 25.40
CA ARG A 94 10.56 -14.34 26.13
C ARG A 94 9.08 -14.02 26.47
N ARG A 95 8.69 -12.75 26.35
CA ARG A 95 7.31 -12.31 26.63
C ARG A 95 6.40 -12.47 25.43
N TYR A 96 6.94 -12.75 24.24
CA TYR A 96 6.17 -12.81 23.01
C TYR A 96 5.97 -14.25 22.54
N ASP A 97 4.76 -14.54 22.14
CA ASP A 97 4.40 -15.81 21.50
C ASP A 97 4.56 -15.71 19.98
N VAL A 98 4.28 -14.51 19.44
CA VAL A 98 4.39 -14.14 18.02
C VAL A 98 5.12 -12.82 17.87
N VAL A 99 6.04 -12.74 16.90
CA VAL A 99 6.62 -11.48 16.42
C VAL A 99 6.27 -11.35 14.94
N HIS A 100 5.44 -10.36 14.62
CA HIS A 100 4.96 -10.09 13.27
C HIS A 100 5.55 -8.76 12.77
N THR A 101 6.17 -8.76 11.59
CA THR A 101 6.84 -7.61 11.01
C THR A 101 6.53 -7.44 9.53
N GLY A 102 6.55 -6.22 9.02
CA GLY A 102 6.73 -6.00 7.59
C GLY A 102 8.14 -6.45 7.16
N ALA A 103 8.27 -7.03 5.98
CA ALA A 103 9.57 -7.46 5.46
C ALA A 103 10.55 -6.29 5.35
N PHE A 104 10.06 -5.17 4.83
CA PHE A 104 10.83 -3.93 4.75
C PHE A 104 10.50 -3.00 5.93
N PRO A 105 11.49 -2.42 6.62
CA PRO A 105 12.92 -2.48 6.36
C PRO A 105 13.54 -3.78 6.92
N TYR A 106 14.32 -4.48 6.11
CA TYR A 106 14.84 -5.84 6.38
C TYR A 106 15.63 -6.00 7.68
N PHE A 107 16.20 -4.93 8.21
CA PHE A 107 17.02 -4.99 9.43
C PHE A 107 16.23 -5.38 10.68
N SER A 108 14.94 -5.06 10.76
CA SER A 108 14.04 -5.56 11.80
C SER A 108 13.86 -7.08 11.71
N LEU A 109 13.63 -7.59 10.49
CA LEU A 109 13.48 -9.02 10.24
C LEU A 109 14.78 -9.79 10.56
N LEU A 110 15.95 -9.22 10.21
CA LEU A 110 17.26 -9.81 10.58
C LEU A 110 17.46 -9.88 12.09
N ALA A 111 17.08 -8.81 12.82
CA ALA A 111 17.14 -8.79 14.28
C ALA A 111 16.20 -9.84 14.91
N ILE A 112 14.99 -9.97 14.38
CA ILE A 112 14.00 -10.98 14.81
C ILE A 112 14.56 -12.39 14.56
N ALA A 113 15.09 -12.65 13.38
CA ALA A 113 15.63 -13.96 13.02
C ALA A 113 16.83 -14.38 13.89
N ALA A 114 17.72 -13.44 14.19
CA ALA A 114 18.90 -13.69 15.02
C ALA A 114 18.55 -14.13 16.46
N LEU A 115 17.45 -13.61 17.01
CA LEU A 115 17.04 -13.90 18.39
C LEU A 115 15.98 -15.01 18.51
N ARG A 116 15.39 -15.44 17.39
CA ARG A 116 14.41 -16.53 17.38
C ARG A 116 14.89 -17.82 18.04
N PRO A 117 16.12 -18.32 17.80
CA PRO A 117 16.60 -19.56 18.43
C PRO A 117 16.65 -19.46 19.96
N LEU A 118 16.89 -18.26 20.50
CA LEU A 118 16.98 -18.01 21.93
C LEU A 118 15.62 -17.93 22.61
N PHE A 119 14.61 -17.35 21.95
CA PHE A 119 13.31 -17.04 22.55
C PHE A 119 12.15 -17.85 21.99
N ARG A 120 12.33 -18.55 20.86
CA ARG A 120 11.38 -19.48 20.25
C ARG A 120 10.02 -18.90 19.88
N TYR A 121 9.89 -17.55 19.76
CA TYR A 121 8.67 -16.95 19.24
C TYR A 121 8.47 -17.30 17.77
N ARG A 122 7.21 -17.28 17.33
CA ARG A 122 6.87 -17.48 15.92
C ARG A 122 7.11 -16.20 15.13
N VAL A 123 7.65 -16.35 13.93
CA VAL A 123 7.94 -15.23 13.03
C VAL A 123 6.90 -15.20 11.92
N VAL A 124 6.22 -14.09 11.80
CA VAL A 124 5.24 -13.79 10.75
C VAL A 124 5.69 -12.55 10.01
N VAL A 125 5.59 -12.55 8.68
CA VAL A 125 6.12 -11.47 7.87
C VAL A 125 5.16 -11.10 6.75
N ASP A 126 4.83 -9.80 6.68
CA ASP A 126 4.10 -9.21 5.56
C ASP A 126 5.07 -8.81 4.46
N TRP A 127 4.91 -9.40 3.29
CA TRP A 127 5.67 -9.10 2.09
C TRP A 127 4.80 -8.24 1.16
N TYR A 128 4.82 -6.93 1.38
CA TYR A 128 4.05 -5.97 0.57
C TYR A 128 4.57 -5.89 -0.86
N GLU A 129 5.89 -5.94 -1.02
CA GLU A 129 6.57 -5.92 -2.32
C GLU A 129 7.85 -6.74 -2.28
N ILE A 130 8.09 -7.50 -3.33
CA ILE A 130 9.37 -8.17 -3.60
C ILE A 130 9.98 -7.53 -4.84
N TRP A 131 11.15 -6.93 -4.65
CA TRP A 131 11.82 -6.19 -5.69
C TRP A 131 12.72 -7.12 -6.52
N THR A 132 12.65 -6.97 -7.84
CA THR A 132 13.55 -7.68 -8.75
C THR A 132 14.97 -7.13 -8.61
N ARG A 133 15.98 -7.95 -8.96
CA ARG A 133 17.39 -7.52 -8.96
C ARG A 133 17.60 -6.30 -9.88
N SER A 134 16.90 -6.24 -11.02
CA SER A 134 16.97 -5.10 -11.94
C SER A 134 16.47 -3.82 -11.28
N TYR A 135 15.34 -3.89 -10.57
CA TYR A 135 14.80 -2.73 -9.87
C TYR A 135 15.68 -2.27 -8.69
N TRP A 136 16.26 -3.21 -7.93
CA TRP A 136 17.26 -2.86 -6.91
C TRP A 136 18.44 -2.07 -7.50
N ASN A 137 18.94 -2.50 -8.68
CA ASN A 137 20.01 -1.82 -9.37
C ASN A 137 19.61 -0.44 -9.92
N GLU A 138 18.38 -0.31 -10.40
CA GLU A 138 17.82 0.98 -10.84
C GLU A 138 17.70 1.96 -9.66
N TYR A 139 17.21 1.49 -8.52
CA TYR A 139 16.92 2.32 -7.35
C TYR A 139 18.19 2.77 -6.59
N LEU A 140 19.18 1.90 -6.40
CA LEU A 140 20.38 2.17 -5.60
C LEU A 140 21.68 2.17 -6.39
N GLY A 141 21.65 1.89 -7.70
CA GLY A 141 22.85 1.63 -8.50
C GLY A 141 23.37 0.20 -8.36
N ARG A 142 24.29 -0.21 -9.26
CA ARG A 142 24.69 -1.62 -9.41
C ARG A 142 25.22 -2.27 -8.14
N VAL A 143 26.12 -1.61 -7.40
CA VAL A 143 26.76 -2.21 -6.21
C VAL A 143 25.81 -2.25 -5.02
N ARG A 144 25.20 -1.09 -4.69
CA ARG A 144 24.27 -0.99 -3.55
C ARG A 144 22.99 -1.76 -3.81
N GLY A 145 22.52 -1.78 -5.07
CA GLY A 145 21.37 -2.56 -5.50
C GLY A 145 21.61 -4.06 -5.36
N TYR A 146 22.80 -4.55 -5.71
CA TYR A 146 23.15 -5.95 -5.48
C TYR A 146 23.15 -6.30 -3.98
N ILE A 147 23.68 -5.42 -3.14
CA ILE A 147 23.66 -5.61 -1.68
C ILE A 147 22.21 -5.64 -1.16
N GLY A 148 21.36 -4.71 -1.60
CA GLY A 148 19.94 -4.67 -1.22
C GLY A 148 19.19 -5.94 -1.63
N TRP A 149 19.38 -6.39 -2.87
CA TRP A 149 18.84 -7.65 -3.36
C TRP A 149 19.34 -8.87 -2.57
N ALA A 150 20.64 -8.92 -2.25
CA ALA A 150 21.22 -10.01 -1.46
C ALA A 150 20.63 -10.08 -0.04
N ILE A 151 20.43 -8.91 0.60
CA ILE A 151 19.75 -8.81 1.90
C ILE A 151 18.29 -9.29 1.79
N GLN A 152 17.53 -8.83 0.79
CA GLN A 152 16.18 -9.30 0.53
C GLN A 152 16.16 -10.83 0.39
N ARG A 153 17.04 -11.37 -0.45
CA ARG A 153 17.13 -12.81 -0.71
C ARG A 153 17.52 -13.63 0.52
N PHE A 154 18.34 -13.07 1.41
CA PHE A 154 18.63 -13.68 2.71
C PHE A 154 17.38 -13.69 3.60
N CYS A 155 16.65 -12.56 3.68
CA CYS A 155 15.43 -12.43 4.46
C CYS A 155 14.30 -13.37 3.95
N VAL A 156 14.21 -13.59 2.65
CA VAL A 156 13.29 -14.58 2.04
C VAL A 156 13.53 -15.99 2.56
N ARG A 157 14.78 -16.36 2.87
CA ARG A 157 15.13 -17.71 3.35
C ARG A 157 15.00 -17.92 4.85
N ILE A 158 14.70 -16.88 5.61
CA ILE A 158 14.43 -16.99 7.04
C ILE A 158 13.16 -17.83 7.24
N PRO A 159 13.16 -18.86 8.11
CA PRO A 159 11.95 -19.61 8.41
C PRO A 159 10.88 -18.70 9.05
N GLN A 160 9.76 -18.53 8.37
CA GLN A 160 8.68 -17.62 8.70
C GLN A 160 7.37 -18.08 8.08
N ARG A 161 6.23 -17.63 8.58
CA ARG A 161 4.97 -17.62 7.83
C ARG A 161 4.87 -16.28 7.11
N ALA A 162 4.57 -16.30 5.82
CA ALA A 162 4.53 -15.13 4.98
C ALA A 162 3.10 -14.80 4.54
N PHE A 163 2.76 -13.50 4.58
CA PHE A 163 1.57 -12.95 3.97
C PHE A 163 1.94 -12.00 2.83
N CYS A 164 1.17 -12.07 1.76
CA CYS A 164 1.26 -11.14 0.62
C CYS A 164 -0.13 -10.57 0.33
N LEU A 165 -0.19 -9.33 -0.19
CA LEU A 165 -1.45 -8.71 -0.61
C LEU A 165 -1.80 -9.00 -2.08
N SER A 166 -0.88 -9.63 -2.84
CA SER A 166 -1.09 -9.92 -4.26
C SER A 166 -0.44 -11.24 -4.67
N ASN A 167 -1.01 -11.87 -5.69
CA ASN A 167 -0.45 -13.08 -6.30
C ASN A 167 0.91 -12.81 -6.96
N LEU A 168 1.09 -11.61 -7.53
CA LEU A 168 2.36 -11.16 -8.09
C LEU A 168 3.50 -11.31 -7.07
N HIS A 169 3.30 -10.76 -5.86
CA HIS A 169 4.35 -10.78 -4.85
C HIS A 169 4.49 -12.15 -4.19
N ALA A 170 3.42 -12.92 -4.04
CA ALA A 170 3.50 -14.30 -3.57
C ALA A 170 4.28 -15.20 -4.53
N ARG A 171 4.08 -15.04 -5.86
CA ARG A 171 4.85 -15.75 -6.89
C ARG A 171 6.33 -15.36 -6.83
N ARG A 172 6.65 -14.05 -6.81
CA ARG A 172 8.02 -13.55 -6.69
C ARG A 172 8.73 -14.04 -5.43
N LEU A 173 8.01 -14.10 -4.32
CA LEU A 173 8.57 -14.61 -3.06
C LEU A 173 9.04 -16.05 -3.23
N ARG A 174 8.26 -16.89 -3.92
CA ARG A 174 8.66 -18.26 -4.25
C ARG A 174 9.82 -18.33 -5.24
N GLU A 175 9.82 -17.49 -6.27
CA GLU A 175 10.91 -17.38 -7.26
C GLU A 175 12.25 -16.97 -6.62
N GLU A 176 12.24 -16.10 -5.60
CA GLU A 176 13.42 -15.72 -4.80
C GLU A 176 13.87 -16.82 -3.82
N GLY A 177 13.17 -17.94 -3.76
CA GLY A 177 13.55 -19.14 -3.02
C GLY A 177 12.90 -19.31 -1.67
N PHE A 178 11.75 -18.68 -1.42
CA PHE A 178 10.94 -18.96 -0.25
C PHE A 178 10.33 -20.37 -0.29
N ARG A 179 10.45 -21.10 0.82
CA ARG A 179 10.00 -22.50 0.93
C ARG A 179 8.97 -22.72 2.04
N GLY A 180 8.59 -21.66 2.74
CA GLY A 180 7.59 -21.73 3.80
C GLY A 180 6.16 -21.55 3.27
N ASP A 181 5.21 -21.48 4.20
CA ASP A 181 3.82 -21.15 3.88
C ASP A 181 3.68 -19.70 3.52
N VAL A 182 3.16 -19.42 2.33
CA VAL A 182 2.75 -18.09 1.88
C VAL A 182 1.26 -18.08 1.62
N GLU A 183 0.59 -17.12 2.22
CA GLU A 183 -0.84 -16.88 2.05
C GLU A 183 -1.06 -15.51 1.40
N VAL A 184 -1.90 -15.47 0.38
CA VAL A 184 -2.34 -14.21 -0.23
C VAL A 184 -3.61 -13.78 0.51
N VAL A 185 -3.48 -12.74 1.32
CA VAL A 185 -4.62 -12.15 2.03
C VAL A 185 -5.35 -11.20 1.11
N GLY A 186 -6.70 -11.24 1.15
CA GLY A 186 -7.53 -10.63 0.11
C GLY A 186 -7.49 -9.12 0.05
N GLY A 187 -7.24 -8.42 1.18
CA GLY A 187 -7.21 -6.97 1.18
C GLY A 187 -7.10 -6.32 2.55
N ILE A 188 -7.03 -5.01 2.54
CA ILE A 188 -6.86 -4.17 3.72
C ILE A 188 -7.85 -2.99 3.72
N TYR A 189 -8.97 -3.14 3.04
CA TYR A 189 -10.01 -2.11 2.99
C TYR A 189 -10.74 -2.01 4.32
N ALA A 190 -10.74 -0.83 4.92
CA ALA A 190 -11.32 -0.58 6.26
C ALA A 190 -12.68 0.16 6.21
N GLY A 191 -13.19 0.47 5.02
CA GLY A 191 -14.49 1.12 4.85
C GLY A 191 -15.67 0.15 4.88
N PRO A 192 -16.90 0.65 4.63
CA PRO A 192 -18.12 -0.16 4.56
C PRO A 192 -18.01 -1.25 3.50
N VAL A 193 -18.48 -2.46 3.82
CA VAL A 193 -18.51 -3.60 2.88
C VAL A 193 -19.80 -3.66 2.08
N GLU A 194 -20.81 -2.90 2.48
CA GLU A 194 -22.06 -2.75 1.75
C GLU A 194 -21.81 -1.94 0.46
N PRO A 195 -22.33 -2.42 -0.69
CA PRO A 195 -22.19 -1.70 -1.94
C PRO A 195 -22.83 -0.30 -1.86
N ALA A 196 -22.12 0.71 -2.35
CA ALA A 196 -22.64 2.08 -2.42
C ALA A 196 -23.82 2.18 -3.42
N ALA A 197 -24.70 3.15 -3.20
CA ALA A 197 -25.72 3.50 -4.19
C ALA A 197 -25.04 4.01 -5.47
N VAL A 198 -25.56 3.60 -6.62
CA VAL A 198 -25.04 4.05 -7.91
C VAL A 198 -25.58 5.44 -8.23
N HIS A 199 -24.69 6.40 -8.33
CA HIS A 199 -24.97 7.78 -8.76
C HIS A 199 -24.42 8.02 -10.17
N ASP A 200 -24.94 9.03 -10.86
CA ASP A 200 -24.37 9.48 -12.12
C ASP A 200 -22.99 10.10 -11.88
N ALA A 201 -22.05 9.79 -12.76
CA ALA A 201 -20.69 10.30 -12.65
C ALA A 201 -20.60 11.76 -13.11
N VAL A 202 -19.83 12.56 -12.39
CA VAL A 202 -19.31 13.83 -12.90
C VAL A 202 -18.11 13.51 -13.80
N PRO A 203 -17.92 14.18 -14.94
CA PRO A 203 -16.79 13.92 -15.84
C PRO A 203 -15.47 14.38 -15.23
N THR A 204 -15.05 13.68 -14.19
CA THR A 204 -13.83 13.98 -13.42
C THR A 204 -12.99 12.72 -13.27
N VAL A 205 -11.75 12.81 -13.70
CA VAL A 205 -10.70 11.83 -13.41
C VAL A 205 -10.10 12.14 -12.04
N VAL A 206 -9.99 11.14 -11.18
CA VAL A 206 -9.38 11.27 -9.85
C VAL A 206 -8.10 10.46 -9.78
N PHE A 207 -7.06 11.04 -9.19
CA PHE A 207 -5.88 10.35 -8.70
C PHE A 207 -5.72 10.62 -7.21
N ALA A 208 -5.40 9.59 -6.42
CA ALA A 208 -5.06 9.76 -5.01
C ALA A 208 -3.85 8.90 -4.64
N GLY A 209 -2.79 9.53 -4.12
CA GLY A 209 -1.59 8.83 -3.72
C GLY A 209 -0.34 9.72 -3.64
N ARG A 210 0.79 9.11 -3.24
CA ARG A 210 2.07 9.82 -3.17
C ARG A 210 2.57 10.21 -4.56
N HIS A 211 3.06 11.42 -4.72
CA HIS A 211 3.65 11.89 -5.99
C HIS A 211 5.12 11.47 -6.10
N ILE A 212 5.35 10.17 -6.24
CA ILE A 212 6.68 9.56 -6.44
C ILE A 212 6.85 9.07 -7.88
N PRO A 213 8.09 8.90 -8.38
CA PRO A 213 8.35 8.51 -9.78
C PRO A 213 7.60 7.25 -10.23
N GLU A 214 7.45 6.27 -9.34
CA GLU A 214 6.75 5.02 -9.64
C GLU A 214 5.26 5.21 -9.92
N LYS A 215 4.65 6.28 -9.41
CA LYS A 215 3.23 6.61 -9.61
C LYS A 215 2.95 7.36 -10.91
N ARG A 216 3.98 7.91 -11.56
CA ARG A 216 3.88 8.60 -12.87
C ARG A 216 2.78 9.66 -12.96
N VAL A 217 2.53 10.38 -11.86
CA VAL A 217 1.42 11.34 -11.75
C VAL A 217 1.38 12.39 -12.88
N PRO A 218 2.53 12.93 -13.35
CA PRO A 218 2.53 13.89 -14.46
C PRO A 218 1.98 13.33 -15.78
N ALA A 219 1.93 12.00 -15.98
CA ALA A 219 1.37 11.39 -17.19
C ALA A 219 -0.16 11.59 -17.32
N LEU A 220 -0.84 11.94 -16.23
CA LEU A 220 -2.28 12.23 -16.25
C LEU A 220 -2.61 13.48 -17.06
N VAL A 221 -1.73 14.47 -17.06
CA VAL A 221 -2.01 15.79 -17.69
C VAL A 221 -2.20 15.63 -19.20
N PRO A 222 -1.22 15.12 -19.98
CA PRO A 222 -1.40 14.95 -21.41
C PRO A 222 -2.49 13.92 -21.75
N ALA A 223 -2.72 12.92 -20.89
CA ALA A 223 -3.79 11.95 -21.09
C ALA A 223 -5.19 12.58 -20.99
N VAL A 224 -5.42 13.42 -19.98
CA VAL A 224 -6.69 14.13 -19.83
C VAL A 224 -6.84 15.21 -20.92
N GLU A 225 -5.79 15.90 -21.32
CA GLU A 225 -5.81 16.85 -22.44
C GLU A 225 -6.29 16.16 -23.72
N LEU A 226 -5.73 14.99 -24.05
CA LEU A 226 -6.14 14.21 -25.21
C LEU A 226 -7.57 13.66 -25.08
N ALA A 227 -7.94 13.16 -23.91
CA ALA A 227 -9.30 12.66 -23.65
C ALA A 227 -10.38 13.74 -23.81
N ARG A 228 -10.06 15.02 -23.53
CA ARG A 228 -10.96 16.16 -23.70
C ARG A 228 -11.34 16.44 -25.18
N GLU A 229 -10.60 15.94 -26.13
CA GLU A 229 -11.01 16.01 -27.54
C GLU A 229 -12.35 15.26 -27.79
N ARG A 230 -12.64 14.23 -26.97
CA ARG A 230 -13.87 13.43 -27.02
C ARG A 230 -14.84 13.75 -25.87
N VAL A 231 -14.34 14.20 -24.73
CA VAL A 231 -15.11 14.54 -23.52
C VAL A 231 -14.70 15.96 -23.07
N PRO A 232 -15.18 17.04 -23.71
CA PRO A 232 -14.68 18.41 -23.50
C PRO A 232 -14.79 18.93 -22.06
N GLU A 233 -15.79 18.47 -21.31
CA GLU A 233 -16.05 18.83 -19.90
C GLU A 233 -15.19 18.05 -18.89
N LEU A 234 -14.36 17.13 -19.32
CA LEU A 234 -13.54 16.29 -18.43
C LEU A 234 -12.62 17.16 -17.55
N GLN A 235 -12.61 16.87 -16.26
CA GLN A 235 -11.74 17.50 -15.25
C GLN A 235 -10.76 16.50 -14.67
N LEU A 236 -9.71 16.99 -14.00
CA LEU A 236 -8.71 16.21 -13.33
C LEU A 236 -8.52 16.68 -11.88
N GLN A 237 -8.70 15.79 -10.92
CA GLN A 237 -8.39 16.02 -9.51
C GLN A 237 -7.25 15.12 -9.06
N VAL A 238 -6.18 15.73 -8.53
CA VAL A 238 -4.95 15.02 -8.14
C VAL A 238 -4.66 15.27 -6.66
N PHE A 239 -4.93 14.27 -5.85
CA PHE A 239 -4.71 14.33 -4.39
C PHE A 239 -3.41 13.67 -3.99
N GLY A 240 -2.72 14.29 -3.03
CA GLY A 240 -1.46 13.81 -2.47
C GLY A 240 -0.30 14.75 -2.73
N ASP A 241 0.88 14.35 -2.27
CA ASP A 241 2.09 15.14 -2.36
C ASP A 241 3.33 14.25 -2.57
N GLY A 242 4.45 14.87 -2.92
CA GLY A 242 5.73 14.21 -3.09
C GLY A 242 6.64 14.88 -4.12
N PRO A 243 7.82 14.29 -4.38
CA PRO A 243 8.86 14.90 -5.21
C PRO A 243 8.43 15.19 -6.67
N GLU A 244 7.46 14.44 -7.20
CA GLU A 244 6.95 14.65 -8.57
C GLU A 244 5.90 15.78 -8.67
N ARG A 245 5.46 16.36 -7.52
CA ARG A 245 4.46 17.44 -7.54
C ARG A 245 4.89 18.65 -8.39
N GLY A 246 6.15 19.05 -8.28
CA GLY A 246 6.66 20.17 -9.08
C GLY A 246 6.63 19.89 -10.59
N ARG A 247 6.83 18.62 -11.01
CA ARG A 247 6.69 18.21 -12.41
C ARG A 247 5.24 18.21 -12.87
N LEU A 248 4.33 17.72 -12.01
CA LEU A 248 2.89 17.76 -12.27
C LEU A 248 2.42 19.20 -12.51
N LEU A 249 2.75 20.14 -11.60
CA LEU A 249 2.29 21.52 -11.70
C LEU A 249 2.86 22.23 -12.94
N ARG A 250 4.10 21.92 -13.34
CA ARG A 250 4.65 22.44 -14.61
C ARG A 250 3.89 21.87 -15.82
N ALA A 251 3.63 20.56 -15.83
CA ALA A 251 2.86 19.94 -16.92
C ALA A 251 1.46 20.58 -17.03
N VAL A 252 0.80 20.88 -15.91
CA VAL A 252 -0.49 21.59 -15.91
C VAL A 252 -0.35 23.00 -16.48
N ALA A 253 0.68 23.75 -16.09
CA ALA A 253 0.90 25.11 -16.58
C ALA A 253 1.24 25.18 -18.09
N GLU A 254 1.85 24.13 -18.62
CA GLU A 254 2.24 23.99 -20.04
C GLU A 254 1.14 23.38 -20.91
N SER A 255 0.09 22.82 -20.30
CA SER A 255 -1.05 22.20 -21.00
C SER A 255 -2.18 23.19 -21.29
N GLY A 256 -3.10 22.80 -22.18
CA GLY A 256 -4.35 23.52 -22.45
C GLY A 256 -5.44 23.36 -21.36
N LEU A 257 -5.12 22.78 -20.19
CA LEU A 257 -6.07 22.39 -19.14
C LEU A 257 -6.35 23.50 -18.10
N ASN A 258 -6.22 24.79 -18.47
CA ASN A 258 -6.45 25.91 -17.57
C ASN A 258 -7.87 25.83 -16.93
N GLY A 259 -7.91 25.77 -15.59
CA GLY A 259 -9.16 25.67 -14.83
C GLY A 259 -9.81 24.27 -14.81
N ALA A 260 -9.29 23.29 -15.55
CA ALA A 260 -9.79 21.91 -15.56
C ALA A 260 -9.00 20.97 -14.63
N VAL A 261 -7.93 21.44 -14.00
CA VAL A 261 -7.10 20.62 -13.11
C VAL A 261 -7.09 21.22 -11.70
N GLU A 262 -7.41 20.41 -10.73
CA GLU A 262 -7.28 20.68 -9.31
C GLU A 262 -6.21 19.79 -8.69
N ALA A 263 -5.15 20.38 -8.11
CA ALA A 263 -4.06 19.66 -7.45
C ALA A 263 -3.74 20.30 -6.09
N PRO A 264 -4.62 20.13 -5.06
CA PRO A 264 -4.52 20.84 -3.78
C PRO A 264 -3.34 20.35 -2.92
N GLY A 265 -2.76 19.20 -3.24
CA GLY A 265 -1.78 18.54 -2.41
C GLY A 265 -2.40 17.49 -1.52
N PHE A 266 -1.83 17.31 -0.32
CA PHE A 266 -2.41 16.41 0.68
C PHE A 266 -3.72 16.99 1.21
N VAL A 267 -4.74 16.15 1.28
CA VAL A 267 -6.08 16.47 1.84
C VAL A 267 -6.52 15.38 2.81
N GLU A 268 -7.50 15.65 3.63
CA GLU A 268 -8.12 14.65 4.51
C GLU A 268 -8.85 13.57 3.70
N SER A 269 -8.97 12.37 4.27
CA SER A 269 -9.54 11.19 3.60
C SER A 269 -10.95 11.43 3.08
N ASP A 270 -11.79 12.12 3.86
CA ASP A 270 -13.19 12.39 3.50
C ASP A 270 -13.31 13.12 2.16
N ARG A 271 -12.41 14.08 1.89
CA ARG A 271 -12.39 14.78 0.61
C ARG A 271 -12.02 13.87 -0.56
N VAL A 272 -11.12 12.91 -0.35
CA VAL A 272 -10.79 11.90 -1.36
C VAL A 272 -11.99 10.96 -1.59
N ASP A 273 -12.64 10.55 -0.51
CA ASP A 273 -13.82 9.69 -0.54
C ASP A 273 -14.98 10.33 -1.32
N ASP A 274 -15.26 11.61 -1.06
CA ASP A 274 -16.30 12.38 -1.78
C ASP A 274 -15.96 12.53 -3.26
N ALA A 275 -14.71 12.83 -3.58
CA ALA A 275 -14.23 12.93 -4.95
C ALA A 275 -14.36 11.58 -5.69
N LEU A 276 -13.96 10.48 -5.05
CA LEU A 276 -14.12 9.14 -5.63
C LEU A 276 -15.59 8.78 -5.83
N ALA A 277 -16.47 9.11 -4.90
CA ALA A 277 -17.89 8.75 -5.01
C ALA A 277 -18.57 9.35 -6.25
N SER A 278 -18.18 10.55 -6.66
CA SER A 278 -18.75 11.27 -7.81
C SER A 278 -17.94 11.14 -9.10
N ALA A 279 -16.71 10.68 -9.06
CA ALA A 279 -15.78 10.65 -10.20
C ALA A 279 -16.28 9.79 -11.36
N LEU A 280 -15.88 10.16 -12.59
CA LEU A 280 -15.97 9.30 -13.76
C LEU A 280 -15.15 8.03 -13.55
N CYS A 281 -13.89 8.18 -13.16
CA CYS A 281 -12.99 7.09 -12.84
C CYS A 281 -11.84 7.52 -11.93
N LEU A 282 -11.27 6.54 -11.23
CA LEU A 282 -9.92 6.61 -10.68
C LEU A 282 -8.93 6.26 -11.80
N VAL A 283 -7.83 7.02 -11.94
CA VAL A 283 -6.72 6.64 -12.82
C VAL A 283 -5.44 6.48 -12.01
N LEU A 284 -4.83 5.29 -12.07
CA LEU A 284 -3.60 4.95 -11.38
C LEU A 284 -2.51 4.57 -12.41
N PRO A 285 -1.74 5.55 -12.95
CA PRO A 285 -0.79 5.31 -14.03
C PRO A 285 0.52 4.67 -13.56
N SER A 286 0.47 3.99 -12.42
CA SER A 286 1.62 3.46 -11.72
C SER A 286 2.39 2.43 -12.53
N ARG A 287 3.72 2.57 -12.57
CA ARG A 287 4.63 1.53 -13.07
C ARG A 287 4.71 0.37 -12.08
N ARG A 288 4.44 0.67 -10.80
CA ARG A 288 4.67 -0.25 -9.70
C ARG A 288 3.68 -0.04 -8.58
N GLU A 289 3.07 -1.15 -8.16
CA GLU A 289 2.14 -1.22 -7.03
C GLU A 289 2.32 -2.53 -6.27
N GLY A 290 2.37 -2.46 -4.95
CA GLY A 290 2.34 -3.64 -4.10
C GLY A 290 0.95 -4.25 -3.99
N TYR A 291 -0.10 -3.39 -4.05
CA TYR A 291 -1.50 -3.80 -3.97
C TYR A 291 -2.42 -2.87 -4.76
N GLY A 292 -2.53 -1.59 -4.39
CA GLY A 292 -3.42 -0.63 -5.02
C GLY A 292 -4.70 -0.41 -4.20
N LEU A 293 -4.57 -0.14 -2.90
CA LEU A 293 -5.72 0.05 -1.99
C LEU A 293 -6.75 1.06 -2.52
N VAL A 294 -6.30 2.15 -3.15
CA VAL A 294 -7.20 3.17 -3.71
C VAL A 294 -8.11 2.65 -4.82
N VAL A 295 -7.73 1.57 -5.52
CA VAL A 295 -8.59 0.88 -6.50
C VAL A 295 -9.77 0.20 -5.79
N VAL A 296 -9.53 -0.39 -4.62
CA VAL A 296 -10.59 -0.97 -3.80
C VAL A 296 -11.48 0.13 -3.21
N GLU A 297 -10.88 1.23 -2.74
CA GLU A 297 -11.60 2.40 -2.21
C GLU A 297 -12.52 3.01 -3.28
N ALA A 298 -12.06 3.12 -4.54
CA ALA A 298 -12.88 3.57 -5.66
C ALA A 298 -14.02 2.58 -5.96
N ALA A 299 -13.72 1.29 -6.06
CA ALA A 299 -14.73 0.26 -6.34
C ALA A 299 -15.82 0.20 -5.26
N ALA A 300 -15.47 0.43 -3.99
CA ALA A 300 -16.42 0.53 -2.88
C ALA A 300 -17.42 1.68 -3.04
N LYS A 301 -17.05 2.73 -3.79
CA LYS A 301 -17.92 3.87 -4.14
C LYS A 301 -18.64 3.64 -5.50
N GLY A 302 -18.48 2.48 -6.12
CA GLY A 302 -19.00 2.19 -7.46
C GLY A 302 -18.23 2.90 -8.58
N THR A 303 -17.04 3.40 -8.31
CA THR A 303 -16.23 4.15 -9.27
C THR A 303 -15.25 3.24 -9.98
N PRO A 304 -15.32 3.14 -11.33
CA PRO A 304 -14.41 2.32 -12.11
C PRO A 304 -12.97 2.83 -12.02
N SER A 305 -12.01 1.92 -12.21
CA SER A 305 -10.59 2.27 -12.16
C SER A 305 -9.89 2.00 -13.49
N VAL A 306 -9.01 2.91 -13.89
CA VAL A 306 -8.03 2.72 -14.96
C VAL A 306 -6.67 2.49 -14.33
N VAL A 307 -6.08 1.32 -14.58
CA VAL A 307 -4.72 0.97 -14.15
C VAL A 307 -3.85 0.64 -15.35
N VAL A 308 -2.53 0.64 -15.19
CA VAL A 308 -1.59 0.40 -16.28
C VAL A 308 -1.04 -1.03 -16.21
N ALA A 309 -1.03 -1.73 -17.34
CA ALA A 309 -0.36 -3.02 -17.46
C ALA A 309 1.14 -2.90 -17.15
N GLY A 310 1.67 -3.86 -16.42
CA GLY A 310 3.10 -3.87 -16.09
C GLY A 310 3.49 -5.03 -15.20
N PRO A 311 4.73 -5.52 -15.34
CA PRO A 311 5.21 -6.68 -14.59
C PRO A 311 5.33 -6.40 -13.07
N ASP A 312 5.38 -5.12 -12.67
CA ASP A 312 5.53 -4.69 -11.28
C ASP A 312 4.26 -4.06 -10.70
N ASN A 313 3.13 -4.14 -11.41
CA ASN A 313 1.89 -3.48 -10.99
C ASN A 313 0.85 -4.51 -10.53
N ALA A 314 0.79 -4.77 -9.22
CA ALA A 314 -0.20 -5.68 -8.64
C ALA A 314 -1.64 -5.10 -8.63
N ALA A 315 -1.83 -3.79 -8.84
CA ALA A 315 -3.16 -3.20 -8.92
C ALA A 315 -3.98 -3.77 -10.10
N THR A 316 -3.33 -4.31 -11.12
CA THR A 316 -4.00 -5.02 -12.22
C THR A 316 -4.77 -6.27 -11.77
N GLU A 317 -4.42 -6.86 -10.63
CA GLU A 317 -5.16 -7.99 -10.04
C GLU A 317 -6.51 -7.57 -9.43
N LEU A 318 -6.72 -6.25 -9.24
CA LEU A 318 -7.95 -5.67 -8.69
C LEU A 318 -8.90 -5.12 -9.78
N VAL A 319 -8.48 -5.14 -11.05
CA VAL A 319 -9.29 -4.65 -12.17
C VAL A 319 -9.58 -5.80 -13.12
N GLU A 320 -10.87 -6.06 -13.31
CA GLU A 320 -11.41 -6.95 -14.32
C GLU A 320 -11.89 -6.10 -15.50
N ASP A 321 -11.19 -6.21 -16.65
CA ASP A 321 -11.36 -5.33 -17.81
C ASP A 321 -12.81 -5.34 -18.31
N GLY A 322 -13.44 -4.17 -18.41
CA GLY A 322 -14.84 -4.01 -18.79
C GLY A 322 -15.86 -4.33 -17.70
N VAL A 323 -15.43 -4.73 -16.48
CA VAL A 323 -16.33 -5.05 -15.36
C VAL A 323 -16.27 -3.98 -14.27
N ASN A 324 -15.08 -3.65 -13.77
CA ASN A 324 -14.89 -2.60 -12.75
C ASN A 324 -13.82 -1.58 -13.15
N GLY A 325 -13.50 -1.53 -14.44
CA GLY A 325 -12.53 -0.60 -15.00
C GLY A 325 -11.85 -1.13 -16.24
N PHE A 326 -10.70 -0.54 -16.57
CA PHE A 326 -9.90 -0.93 -17.72
C PHE A 326 -8.41 -0.95 -17.38
N VAL A 327 -7.68 -1.85 -18.05
CA VAL A 327 -6.23 -1.95 -17.96
C VAL A 327 -5.61 -1.31 -19.21
N ALA A 328 -5.07 -0.10 -19.07
CA ALA A 328 -4.35 0.58 -20.16
C ALA A 328 -3.05 -0.16 -20.49
N ALA A 329 -2.69 -0.24 -21.76
CA ALA A 329 -1.50 -0.97 -22.22
C ALA A 329 -0.19 -0.33 -21.71
N SER A 330 -0.17 1.01 -21.61
CA SER A 330 0.96 1.77 -21.07
C SER A 330 0.48 3.05 -20.37
N ALA A 331 1.42 3.82 -19.79
CA ALA A 331 1.16 5.15 -19.26
C ALA A 331 1.38 6.26 -20.30
N SER A 332 1.30 5.95 -21.60
CA SER A 332 1.30 6.97 -22.64
C SER A 332 0.00 7.80 -22.58
N ALA A 333 0.04 9.00 -23.14
CA ALA A 333 -1.15 9.87 -23.18
C ALA A 333 -2.29 9.18 -23.94
N GLU A 334 -1.97 8.50 -25.03
CA GLU A 334 -2.93 7.83 -25.91
C GLU A 334 -3.61 6.65 -25.21
N ASP A 335 -2.83 5.75 -24.60
CA ASP A 335 -3.37 4.56 -23.92
C ASP A 335 -4.24 4.93 -22.71
N LEU A 336 -3.80 5.93 -21.93
CA LEU A 336 -4.57 6.41 -20.80
C LEU A 336 -5.83 7.16 -21.24
N ALA A 337 -5.74 8.04 -22.26
CA ALA A 337 -6.88 8.77 -22.80
C ALA A 337 -7.94 7.80 -23.37
N ASP A 338 -7.52 6.81 -24.12
CA ASP A 338 -8.44 5.80 -24.68
C ASP A 338 -9.16 5.03 -23.54
N ALA A 339 -8.44 4.62 -22.51
CA ALA A 339 -9.04 3.94 -21.36
C ALA A 339 -10.02 4.84 -20.60
N ILE A 340 -9.73 6.13 -20.42
CA ILE A 340 -10.64 7.11 -19.79
C ILE A 340 -11.89 7.28 -20.63
N VAL A 341 -11.75 7.43 -21.94
CA VAL A 341 -12.88 7.57 -22.87
C VAL A 341 -13.75 6.32 -22.89
N ARG A 342 -13.15 5.12 -22.86
CA ARG A 342 -13.89 3.85 -22.73
C ARG A 342 -14.74 3.81 -21.46
N VAL A 343 -14.23 4.33 -20.33
CA VAL A 343 -15.04 4.46 -19.10
C VAL A 343 -16.21 5.40 -19.32
N HIS A 344 -16.01 6.55 -19.98
CA HIS A 344 -17.05 7.51 -20.27
C HIS A 344 -18.14 6.90 -21.16
N GLU A 345 -17.76 6.20 -22.23
CA GLU A 345 -18.68 5.55 -23.17
C GLU A 345 -19.48 4.40 -22.53
N ALA A 346 -18.84 3.64 -21.62
CA ALA A 346 -19.52 2.58 -20.87
C ALA A 346 -20.52 3.13 -19.84
N GLY A 347 -20.32 4.37 -19.39
CA GLY A 347 -21.29 5.16 -18.62
C GLY A 347 -21.77 4.49 -17.33
N ARG A 348 -23.07 4.66 -17.05
CA ARG A 348 -23.72 4.13 -15.84
C ARG A 348 -23.60 2.62 -15.71
N GLY A 349 -23.64 1.87 -16.82
CA GLY A 349 -23.55 0.41 -16.82
C GLY A 349 -22.26 -0.11 -16.20
N LEU A 350 -21.12 0.56 -16.43
CA LEU A 350 -19.85 0.19 -15.83
C LEU A 350 -19.81 0.50 -14.33
N ARG A 351 -20.46 1.59 -13.87
CA ARG A 351 -20.58 1.88 -12.44
C ARG A 351 -21.42 0.83 -11.72
N GLU A 352 -22.54 0.43 -12.31
CA GLU A 352 -23.40 -0.64 -11.78
C GLU A 352 -22.63 -1.97 -11.69
N SER A 353 -21.89 -2.30 -12.74
CA SER A 353 -21.01 -3.48 -12.77
C SER A 353 -19.90 -3.39 -11.73
N THR A 354 -19.28 -2.21 -11.54
CA THR A 354 -18.26 -1.98 -10.50
C THR A 354 -18.84 -2.20 -9.09
N THR A 355 -20.01 -1.66 -8.82
CA THR A 355 -20.72 -1.84 -7.55
C THR A 355 -21.02 -3.32 -7.28
N GLN A 356 -21.49 -4.05 -8.30
CA GLN A 356 -21.74 -5.49 -8.20
C GLN A 356 -20.44 -6.29 -7.99
N TRP A 357 -19.39 -5.93 -8.70
CA TRP A 357 -18.06 -6.53 -8.54
C TRP A 357 -17.55 -6.33 -7.09
N PHE A 358 -17.65 -5.10 -6.58
CA PHE A 358 -17.28 -4.83 -5.19
C PHE A 358 -18.11 -5.66 -4.22
N GLY A 359 -19.43 -5.69 -4.35
CA GLY A 359 -20.32 -6.49 -3.48
C GLY A 359 -19.95 -7.96 -3.42
N ARG A 360 -19.56 -8.56 -4.55
CA ARG A 360 -19.08 -9.97 -4.59
C ARG A 360 -17.72 -10.19 -3.94
N ASN A 361 -16.90 -9.16 -3.83
CA ASN A 361 -15.52 -9.24 -3.36
C ASN A 361 -15.30 -8.54 -2.01
N ALA A 362 -16.25 -7.75 -1.50
CA ALA A 362 -16.10 -6.85 -0.37
C ALA A 362 -15.58 -7.55 0.89
N GLU A 363 -16.15 -8.70 1.25
CA GLU A 363 -15.70 -9.49 2.40
C GLU A 363 -14.22 -9.87 2.25
N ARG A 364 -13.84 -10.48 1.12
CA ARG A 364 -12.46 -10.89 0.84
C ARG A 364 -11.48 -9.71 0.85
N LEU A 365 -11.92 -8.53 0.38
CA LEU A 365 -11.10 -7.30 0.29
C LEU A 365 -11.04 -6.55 1.63
N SER A 366 -11.85 -6.93 2.63
CA SER A 366 -11.96 -6.23 3.89
C SER A 366 -10.74 -6.44 4.79
N LEU A 367 -10.44 -5.43 5.58
CA LEU A 367 -9.47 -5.50 6.67
C LEU A 367 -9.85 -6.61 7.67
N SER A 368 -11.14 -6.72 7.99
CA SER A 368 -11.64 -7.68 8.98
C SER A 368 -11.32 -9.12 8.56
N HIS A 369 -11.63 -9.49 7.31
CA HIS A 369 -11.32 -10.81 6.77
C HIS A 369 -9.82 -11.13 6.82
N THR A 370 -8.99 -10.15 6.45
CA THR A 370 -7.53 -10.33 6.50
C THR A 370 -7.00 -10.47 7.93
N VAL A 371 -7.54 -9.70 8.89
CA VAL A 371 -7.17 -9.86 10.31
C VAL A 371 -7.56 -11.23 10.82
N ASP A 372 -8.75 -11.71 10.50
CA ASP A 372 -9.23 -13.04 10.92
C ASP A 372 -8.33 -14.15 10.35
N ALA A 373 -7.91 -14.05 9.08
CA ALA A 373 -6.96 -14.99 8.47
C ALA A 373 -5.59 -14.97 9.18
N VAL A 374 -5.06 -13.78 9.47
CA VAL A 374 -3.80 -13.61 10.19
C VAL A 374 -3.90 -14.16 11.63
N ALA A 375 -4.99 -13.87 12.35
CA ALA A 375 -5.22 -14.38 13.71
C ALA A 375 -5.35 -15.91 13.73
N ALA A 376 -6.05 -16.50 12.76
CA ALA A 376 -6.14 -17.94 12.60
C ALA A 376 -4.77 -18.57 12.37
N ALA A 377 -3.93 -17.94 11.55
CA ALA A 377 -2.56 -18.38 11.32
C ALA A 377 -1.69 -18.34 12.58
N TYR A 378 -1.89 -17.36 13.46
CA TYR A 378 -1.22 -17.33 14.76
C TYR A 378 -1.64 -18.52 15.63
N ALA A 379 -2.92 -18.95 15.60
CA ALA A 379 -3.43 -20.05 16.38
C ALA A 379 -2.99 -21.43 15.83
N ALA A 380 -3.02 -21.62 14.51
CA ALA A 380 -2.68 -22.89 13.86
C ALA A 380 -1.24 -23.32 14.15
N SER A 381 -0.30 -22.37 14.15
CA SER A 381 1.11 -22.63 14.45
C SER A 381 1.38 -22.93 15.95
N ALA A 382 0.36 -22.90 16.82
CA ALA A 382 0.50 -23.25 18.24
C ALA A 382 0.37 -24.76 18.50
N ARG A 383 -0.08 -25.55 17.50
CA ARG A 383 -0.36 -26.98 17.64
C ARG A 383 0.68 -27.89 16.99
N SER A 384 1.69 -27.33 16.35
CA SER A 384 2.86 -28.01 15.77
C SER A 384 4.13 -27.72 16.56
#